data_4c2bba270bf4e43298b882df93a1ca6a
#
_entry.id   4c2bba270bf4e43298b882df93a1ca6a
#
_cell.length_a   1.000
_cell.length_b   1.000
_cell.length_c   1.000
_cell.angle_alpha   90.00
_cell.angle_beta   90.00
_cell.angle_gamma   90.00
#
_symmetry.space_group_name_H-M   'P 1'
#
loop_
_entity.id
_entity.type
_entity.pdbx_description
1 polymer ?
#
loop_
_entity_poly.entity_id
_entity_poly.type
_entity_poly.pdbx_seq_one_letter_code
_entity_poly.pdbx_strand_id
1 'polypeptide(L)'
;MYRLIALVALALLIWASPSGAQSLYSDLTPKRASRVGDILTVLIAENTSASNKATVKTGKTDALEVKSGGFIPLPPTKQDFKNTYSGDGSVVRSQQIQARVTATVVGRKDNGDLLIEGARVIEVNGEKEVVTVSGAVNPLIIPPDNTIEAFRIADLQISYKGKGVATEGSRPGFFLRLVNWLF
;
A
#
# COMPACT_ATOMS: atom_id res chain seq x y z
N MET A 1 -37.88 6.59 -73.35
CA MET A 1 -37.04 5.53 -72.80
C MET A 1 -35.84 6.00 -72.05
N TYR A 2 -35.00 6.90 -72.60
CA TYR A 2 -33.76 7.41 -71.91
C TYR A 2 -33.99 8.15 -70.61
N ARG A 3 -35.11 8.89 -70.46
CA ARG A 3 -35.44 9.62 -69.23
C ARG A 3 -35.74 8.69 -68.05
N LEU A 4 -36.26 7.52 -68.27
CA LEU A 4 -36.57 6.50 -67.27
C LEU A 4 -35.29 5.83 -66.78
N ILE A 5 -34.37 5.53 -67.71
CA ILE A 5 -33.06 4.97 -67.42
C ILE A 5 -32.21 5.93 -66.62
N ALA A 6 -32.24 7.22 -66.91
CA ALA A 6 -31.53 8.26 -66.18
C ALA A 6 -32.02 8.40 -64.71
N LEU A 7 -33.33 8.28 -64.48
CA LEU A 7 -33.91 8.34 -63.12
C LEU A 7 -33.57 7.08 -62.30
N VAL A 8 -33.54 5.91 -62.91
CA VAL A 8 -33.13 4.67 -62.22
C VAL A 8 -31.62 4.69 -61.88
N ALA A 9 -30.78 5.21 -62.80
CA ALA A 9 -29.35 5.38 -62.53
C ALA A 9 -29.07 6.40 -61.41
N LEU A 10 -29.81 7.49 -61.33
CA LEU A 10 -29.72 8.48 -60.29
C LEU A 10 -30.18 7.91 -58.93
N ALA A 11 -31.23 7.09 -58.89
CA ALA A 11 -31.70 6.44 -57.66
C ALA A 11 -30.72 5.39 -57.13
N LEU A 12 -30.02 4.69 -58.01
CA LEU A 12 -28.98 3.72 -57.62
C LEU A 12 -27.71 4.39 -57.04
N LEU A 13 -27.38 5.57 -57.50
CA LEU A 13 -26.26 6.36 -56.95
C LEU A 13 -26.52 6.88 -55.54
N ILE A 14 -27.79 7.13 -55.15
CA ILE A 14 -28.17 7.61 -53.81
C ILE A 14 -28.09 6.49 -52.76
N TRP A 15 -28.15 5.19 -53.17
CA TRP A 15 -28.06 4.05 -52.27
C TRP A 15 -26.63 3.56 -52.01
N ALA A 16 -25.63 4.12 -52.65
CA ALA A 16 -24.23 3.87 -52.36
C ALA A 16 -23.81 4.70 -51.12
N SER A 17 -24.31 4.34 -49.95
CA SER A 17 -23.86 4.92 -48.68
C SER A 17 -22.42 4.50 -48.43
N PRO A 18 -21.49 5.43 -48.21
CA PRO A 18 -20.12 5.08 -47.83
C PRO A 18 -20.13 4.54 -46.41
N SER A 19 -20.30 3.24 -46.21
CA SER A 19 -20.31 2.53 -44.93
C SER A 19 -18.92 2.42 -44.32
N GLY A 20 -17.88 2.96 -44.96
CA GLY A 20 -16.50 2.74 -44.57
C GLY A 20 -15.86 3.82 -43.65
N ALA A 21 -16.49 5.01 -43.49
CA ALA A 21 -15.86 6.11 -42.81
C ALA A 21 -15.95 6.07 -41.26
N GLN A 22 -16.83 5.27 -40.70
CA GLN A 22 -17.04 5.22 -39.24
C GLN A 22 -16.02 4.33 -38.49
N SER A 23 -15.41 3.37 -39.16
CA SER A 23 -14.48 2.44 -38.50
C SER A 23 -13.11 3.05 -38.22
N LEU A 24 -12.67 4.00 -39.05
CA LEU A 24 -11.37 4.66 -38.89
C LEU A 24 -11.32 5.64 -37.69
N TYR A 25 -12.47 6.22 -37.32
CA TYR A 25 -12.53 7.16 -36.21
C TYR A 25 -12.54 6.46 -34.85
N SER A 26 -13.05 5.23 -34.76
CA SER A 26 -13.08 4.46 -33.53
C SER A 26 -11.70 3.93 -33.12
N ASP A 27 -10.79 3.74 -34.09
CA ASP A 27 -9.43 3.27 -33.82
C ASP A 27 -8.46 4.38 -33.36
N LEU A 28 -8.83 5.64 -33.57
CA LEU A 28 -8.05 6.80 -33.14
C LEU A 28 -8.41 7.29 -31.73
N THR A 29 -9.50 6.78 -31.15
CA THR A 29 -9.87 7.13 -29.77
C THR A 29 -9.00 6.32 -28.80
N PRO A 30 -8.30 6.98 -27.85
CA PRO A 30 -7.55 6.28 -26.81
C PRO A 30 -8.48 5.29 -26.11
N LYS A 31 -8.17 4.01 -26.19
CA LYS A 31 -8.95 2.97 -25.51
C LYS A 31 -8.60 2.99 -24.04
N ARG A 32 -9.59 3.29 -23.21
CA ARG A 32 -9.45 3.13 -21.75
C ARG A 32 -9.42 1.65 -21.40
N ALA A 33 -8.63 1.30 -20.40
CA ALA A 33 -8.61 -0.04 -19.85
C ALA A 33 -10.03 -0.42 -19.39
N SER A 34 -10.58 -1.48 -19.94
CA SER A 34 -11.96 -1.91 -19.70
C SER A 34 -12.15 -3.43 -19.74
N ARG A 35 -11.16 -4.17 -20.18
CA ARG A 35 -11.20 -5.63 -20.38
C ARG A 35 -10.08 -6.30 -19.59
N VAL A 36 -10.30 -7.56 -19.27
CA VAL A 36 -9.24 -8.42 -18.74
C VAL A 36 -8.10 -8.49 -19.74
N GLY A 37 -6.87 -8.28 -19.26
CA GLY A 37 -5.65 -8.17 -20.06
C GLY A 37 -5.25 -6.74 -20.41
N ASP A 38 -6.14 -5.75 -20.27
CA ASP A 38 -5.76 -4.34 -20.44
C ASP A 38 -4.78 -3.91 -19.34
N ILE A 39 -3.95 -2.93 -19.66
CA ILE A 39 -2.94 -2.39 -18.75
C ILE A 39 -3.27 -0.95 -18.36
N LEU A 40 -2.96 -0.60 -17.10
CA LEU A 40 -3.04 0.77 -16.60
C LEU A 40 -1.85 1.09 -15.68
N THR A 41 -1.56 2.36 -15.54
CA THR A 41 -0.49 2.85 -14.66
C THR A 41 -1.09 3.38 -13.37
N VAL A 42 -0.65 2.84 -12.24
CA VAL A 42 -1.02 3.30 -10.91
C VAL A 42 0.05 4.26 -10.39
N LEU A 43 -0.36 5.49 -10.06
CA LEU A 43 0.48 6.48 -9.40
C LEU A 43 0.27 6.38 -7.90
N ILE A 44 1.32 6.00 -7.19
CA ILE A 44 1.32 5.88 -5.73
C ILE A 44 2.03 7.11 -5.16
N ALA A 45 1.32 7.85 -4.31
CA ALA A 45 1.86 8.98 -3.55
C ALA A 45 1.24 8.92 -2.14
N GLU A 46 1.80 8.06 -1.28
CA GLU A 46 1.28 7.79 0.05
C GLU A 46 2.21 8.34 1.11
N ASN A 47 1.64 9.10 2.05
CA ASN A 47 2.32 9.60 3.24
C ASN A 47 1.68 8.97 4.48
N THR A 48 2.40 8.07 5.13
CA THR A 48 1.93 7.44 6.37
C THR A 48 2.73 7.97 7.54
N SER A 49 2.03 8.52 8.55
CA SER A 49 2.61 8.94 9.82
C SER A 49 1.94 8.19 10.96
N ALA A 50 2.69 7.39 11.68
CA ALA A 50 2.23 6.68 12.87
C ALA A 50 3.04 7.12 14.09
N SER A 51 2.33 7.57 15.14
CA SER A 51 2.92 7.95 16.42
C SER A 51 2.37 7.03 17.50
N ASN A 52 3.24 6.21 18.09
CA ASN A 52 2.92 5.38 19.24
C ASN A 52 3.59 5.94 20.49
N LYS A 53 2.79 6.31 21.49
CA LYS A 53 3.25 6.67 22.83
C LYS A 53 2.89 5.53 23.78
N ALA A 54 3.89 4.89 24.37
CA ALA A 54 3.72 3.93 25.45
C ALA A 54 4.28 4.51 26.73
N THR A 55 3.41 4.76 27.73
CA THR A 55 3.80 5.18 29.05
C THR A 55 3.64 3.97 29.99
N VAL A 56 4.74 3.45 30.49
CA VAL A 56 4.73 2.38 31.50
C VAL A 56 5.07 3.01 32.85
N LYS A 57 4.09 2.98 33.77
CA LYS A 57 4.28 3.34 35.17
C LYS A 57 4.19 2.09 36.02
N THR A 58 5.28 1.66 36.60
CA THR A 58 5.31 0.55 37.57
C THR A 58 5.73 1.10 38.91
N GLY A 59 4.81 1.10 39.86
CA GLY A 59 5.10 1.47 41.28
C GLY A 59 5.03 0.19 42.11
N LYS A 60 6.15 -0.19 42.75
CA LYS A 60 6.19 -1.16 43.85
C LYS A 60 6.44 -0.44 45.13
N THR A 61 5.56 -0.67 46.10
CA THR A 61 5.75 -0.22 47.47
C THR A 61 5.96 -1.49 48.31
N ASP A 62 7.17 -1.77 48.66
CA ASP A 62 7.51 -2.87 49.59
C ASP A 62 7.78 -2.25 50.98
N ALA A 63 6.93 -2.63 51.95
CA ALA A 63 7.13 -2.26 53.36
C ALA A 63 7.79 -3.43 54.04
N LEU A 64 9.02 -3.24 54.51
CA LEU A 64 9.69 -4.18 55.39
C LEU A 64 9.42 -3.79 56.86
N GLU A 65 8.52 -4.57 57.50
CA GLU A 65 8.29 -4.44 58.94
C GLU A 65 9.20 -5.43 59.69
N VAL A 66 10.28 -4.95 60.26
CA VAL A 66 11.14 -5.73 61.14
C VAL A 66 10.51 -5.77 62.54
N LYS A 67 9.81 -6.87 62.87
CA LYS A 67 9.34 -7.12 64.25
C LYS A 67 10.50 -7.56 65.12
N SER A 68 10.79 -6.77 66.17
CA SER A 68 11.73 -7.09 67.20
C SER A 68 11.17 -8.27 68.03
N GLY A 69 11.70 -9.48 67.82
CA GLY A 69 11.35 -10.68 68.54
C GLY A 69 12.59 -11.57 68.72
N GLY A 70 13.59 -11.11 69.42
CA GLY A 70 14.76 -11.87 69.67
C GLY A 70 15.73 -11.11 70.58
N PHE A 71 16.67 -11.77 71.17
CA PHE A 71 17.62 -11.43 72.23
C PHE A 71 18.37 -10.09 72.14
N ILE A 72 18.11 -9.25 71.11
CA ILE A 72 18.70 -7.93 70.95
C ILE A 72 17.54 -6.92 70.80
N PRO A 73 17.36 -5.95 71.70
CA PRO A 73 16.34 -4.91 71.60
C PRO A 73 16.76 -3.88 70.54
N LEU A 74 16.37 -4.14 69.28
CA LEU A 74 16.45 -3.09 68.23
C LEU A 74 15.14 -2.31 68.17
N PRO A 75 15.19 -0.98 68.05
CA PRO A 75 13.97 -0.18 67.89
C PRO A 75 13.25 -0.59 66.58
N PRO A 76 11.91 -0.65 66.59
CA PRO A 76 11.14 -1.00 65.40
C PRO A 76 11.39 0.07 64.33
N THR A 77 12.06 -0.30 63.28
CA THR A 77 12.34 0.60 62.14
C THR A 77 11.40 0.19 61.00
N LYS A 78 10.52 1.08 60.62
CA LYS A 78 9.73 0.98 59.40
C LYS A 78 10.51 1.73 58.31
N GLN A 79 10.93 0.99 57.28
CA GLN A 79 11.50 1.59 56.08
C GLN A 79 10.57 1.30 54.90
N ASP A 80 10.00 2.35 54.38
CA ASP A 80 9.19 2.31 53.16
C ASP A 80 10.12 2.52 51.98
N PHE A 81 10.35 1.46 51.22
CA PHE A 81 11.04 1.53 49.92
C PHE A 81 10.04 1.80 48.83
N LYS A 82 9.93 3.04 48.37
CA LYS A 82 9.10 3.41 47.23
C LYS A 82 9.98 3.43 45.99
N ASN A 83 9.89 2.39 45.20
CA ASN A 83 10.54 2.32 43.89
C ASN A 83 9.53 2.65 42.80
N THR A 84 9.67 3.85 42.20
CA THR A 84 8.81 4.29 41.12
C THR A 84 9.63 4.28 39.84
N TYR A 85 9.34 3.35 38.97
CA TYR A 85 9.90 3.31 37.60
C TYR A 85 8.90 3.93 36.65
N SER A 86 9.27 5.02 35.99
CA SER A 86 8.50 5.61 34.89
C SER A 86 9.33 5.56 33.61
N GLY A 87 8.85 4.83 32.62
CA GLY A 87 9.45 4.78 31.30
C GLY A 87 8.49 5.40 30.27
N ASP A 88 8.89 6.49 29.64
CA ASP A 88 8.17 7.10 28.54
C ASP A 88 8.85 6.71 27.21
N GLY A 89 8.20 5.82 26.44
CA GLY A 89 8.64 5.44 25.11
C GLY A 89 7.78 6.16 24.06
N SER A 90 8.41 6.96 23.21
CA SER A 90 7.76 7.56 22.05
C SER A 90 8.43 7.06 20.78
N VAL A 91 7.68 6.36 19.93
CA VAL A 91 8.14 5.94 18.61
C VAL A 91 7.32 6.67 17.56
N VAL A 92 7.97 7.55 16.82
CA VAL A 92 7.39 8.23 15.65
C VAL A 92 7.94 7.55 14.41
N ARG A 93 7.06 7.01 13.57
CA ARG A 93 7.41 6.42 12.29
C ARG A 93 6.70 7.20 11.20
N SER A 94 7.46 7.84 10.32
CA SER A 94 6.94 8.46 9.11
C SER A 94 7.50 7.72 7.89
N GLN A 95 6.63 7.38 6.95
CA GLN A 95 7.00 6.71 5.72
C GLN A 95 6.32 7.43 4.55
N GLN A 96 7.10 7.78 3.55
CA GLN A 96 6.63 8.35 2.30
C GLN A 96 6.95 7.37 1.17
N ILE A 97 5.92 6.99 0.43
CA ILE A 97 6.06 6.10 -0.73
C ILE A 97 5.63 6.87 -1.96
N GLN A 98 6.52 7.00 -2.93
CA GLN A 98 6.23 7.52 -4.24
C GLN A 98 6.67 6.49 -5.27
N ALA A 99 5.73 5.93 -6.00
CA ALA A 99 6.01 4.92 -7.00
C ALA A 99 5.04 5.01 -8.18
N ARG A 100 5.49 4.51 -9.33
CA ARG A 100 4.65 4.34 -10.51
C ARG A 100 4.73 2.87 -10.89
N VAL A 101 3.57 2.19 -10.85
CA VAL A 101 3.48 0.74 -11.10
C VAL A 101 2.48 0.49 -12.21
N THR A 102 2.89 -0.27 -13.21
CA THR A 102 1.97 -0.76 -14.25
C THR A 102 1.25 -1.98 -13.73
N ALA A 103 -0.09 -1.95 -13.76
CA ALA A 103 -0.97 -3.04 -13.36
C ALA A 103 -1.76 -3.57 -14.55
N THR A 104 -2.07 -4.85 -14.53
CA THR A 104 -2.89 -5.53 -15.51
C THR A 104 -4.26 -5.81 -14.92
N VAL A 105 -5.31 -5.69 -15.73
CA VAL A 105 -6.66 -6.12 -15.36
C VAL A 105 -6.71 -7.65 -15.39
N VAL A 106 -6.87 -8.25 -14.20
CA VAL A 106 -6.90 -9.72 -14.04
C VAL A 106 -8.30 -10.29 -13.96
N GLY A 107 -9.30 -9.44 -13.70
CA GLY A 107 -10.69 -9.88 -13.57
C GLY A 107 -11.68 -8.73 -13.52
N ARG A 108 -12.94 -9.07 -13.34
CA ARG A 108 -14.05 -8.12 -13.16
C ARG A 108 -14.94 -8.60 -12.02
N LYS A 109 -15.32 -7.68 -11.12
CA LYS A 109 -16.32 -7.93 -10.07
C LYS A 109 -17.75 -7.93 -10.68
N ASP A 110 -18.72 -8.49 -9.97
CA ASP A 110 -20.14 -8.52 -10.40
C ASP A 110 -20.73 -7.10 -10.54
N ASN A 111 -20.22 -6.14 -9.78
CA ASN A 111 -20.61 -4.73 -9.86
C ASN A 111 -20.01 -4.01 -11.09
N GLY A 112 -19.18 -4.68 -11.88
CA GLY A 112 -18.54 -4.14 -13.07
C GLY A 112 -17.15 -3.53 -12.86
N ASP A 113 -16.65 -3.44 -11.61
CA ASP A 113 -15.31 -2.96 -11.33
C ASP A 113 -14.24 -3.93 -11.81
N LEU A 114 -13.12 -3.39 -12.26
CA LEU A 114 -11.98 -4.15 -12.76
C LEU A 114 -11.04 -4.50 -11.61
N LEU A 115 -10.70 -5.77 -11.46
CA LEU A 115 -9.64 -6.22 -10.56
C LEU A 115 -8.30 -6.02 -11.24
N ILE A 116 -7.39 -5.34 -10.56
CA ILE A 116 -6.07 -5.02 -11.08
C ILE A 116 -4.98 -5.61 -10.21
N GLU A 117 -3.92 -6.09 -10.84
CA GLU A 117 -2.70 -6.56 -10.18
C GLU A 117 -1.48 -6.08 -10.95
N GLY A 118 -0.46 -5.65 -10.22
CA GLY A 118 0.80 -5.19 -10.80
C GLY A 118 1.96 -5.40 -9.85
N ALA A 119 3.14 -5.63 -10.41
CA ALA A 119 4.36 -5.71 -9.66
C ALA A 119 5.48 -4.99 -10.43
N ARG A 120 6.29 -4.23 -9.70
CA ARG A 120 7.48 -3.58 -10.22
C ARG A 120 8.68 -4.00 -9.39
N VAL A 121 9.68 -4.54 -10.06
CA VAL A 121 10.97 -4.88 -9.46
C VAL A 121 11.98 -3.80 -9.85
N ILE A 122 12.65 -3.23 -8.87
CA ILE A 122 13.73 -2.25 -9.06
C ILE A 122 14.96 -2.83 -8.40
N GLU A 123 16.10 -2.79 -9.09
CA GLU A 123 17.38 -3.20 -8.55
C GLU A 123 18.28 -1.98 -8.45
N VAL A 124 18.70 -1.65 -7.22
CA VAL A 124 19.57 -0.52 -6.93
C VAL A 124 20.74 -1.03 -6.09
N ASN A 125 21.97 -0.81 -6.56
CA ASN A 125 23.19 -1.23 -5.84
C ASN A 125 23.23 -2.72 -5.47
N GLY A 126 22.65 -3.59 -6.30
CA GLY A 126 22.57 -5.04 -6.03
C GLY A 126 21.46 -5.46 -5.08
N GLU A 127 20.63 -4.52 -4.59
CA GLU A 127 19.46 -4.79 -3.77
C GLU A 127 18.20 -4.76 -4.63
N LYS A 128 17.34 -5.76 -4.44
CA LYS A 128 16.05 -5.87 -5.13
C LYS A 128 14.93 -5.33 -4.28
N GLU A 129 14.24 -4.34 -4.80
CA GLU A 129 13.03 -3.77 -4.24
C GLU A 129 11.84 -4.17 -5.10
N VAL A 130 10.80 -4.71 -4.47
CA VAL A 130 9.59 -5.14 -5.15
C VAL A 130 8.41 -4.33 -4.61
N VAL A 131 7.75 -3.61 -5.50
CA VAL A 131 6.49 -2.92 -5.21
C VAL A 131 5.37 -3.71 -5.88
N THR A 132 4.42 -4.21 -5.10
CA THR A 132 3.23 -4.91 -5.59
C THR A 132 1.99 -4.08 -5.30
N VAL A 133 1.07 -4.06 -6.25
CA VAL A 133 -0.21 -3.33 -6.15
C VAL A 133 -1.33 -4.27 -6.53
N SER A 134 -2.42 -4.29 -5.77
CA SER A 134 -3.67 -4.94 -6.15
C SER A 134 -4.86 -4.13 -5.64
N GLY A 135 -5.99 -4.21 -6.32
CA GLY A 135 -7.20 -3.49 -5.94
C GLY A 135 -8.31 -3.60 -6.97
N ALA A 136 -9.37 -2.83 -6.79
CA ALA A 136 -10.50 -2.76 -7.70
C ALA A 136 -10.71 -1.31 -8.19
N VAL A 137 -10.96 -1.13 -9.49
CA VAL A 137 -11.13 0.18 -10.10
C VAL A 137 -12.39 0.22 -10.97
N ASN A 138 -13.15 1.29 -10.84
CA ASN A 138 -14.29 1.52 -11.71
C ASN A 138 -13.80 1.96 -13.10
N PRO A 139 -14.16 1.26 -14.18
CA PRO A 139 -13.70 1.58 -15.54
C PRO A 139 -14.10 2.99 -15.99
N LEU A 140 -15.17 3.55 -15.44
CA LEU A 140 -15.66 4.89 -15.81
C LEU A 140 -14.74 6.03 -15.34
N ILE A 141 -13.97 5.80 -14.26
CA ILE A 141 -13.06 6.80 -13.70
C ILE A 141 -11.64 6.72 -14.26
N ILE A 142 -11.34 5.69 -15.07
CA ILE A 142 -10.03 5.55 -15.73
C ILE A 142 -9.92 6.61 -16.84
N PRO A 143 -8.92 7.50 -16.78
CA PRO A 143 -8.70 8.49 -17.84
C PRO A 143 -8.23 7.84 -19.16
N PRO A 144 -8.27 8.59 -20.28
CA PRO A 144 -7.86 8.07 -21.59
C PRO A 144 -6.38 7.69 -21.70
N ASP A 145 -5.53 8.23 -20.83
CA ASP A 145 -4.10 7.92 -20.73
C ASP A 145 -3.81 6.66 -19.91
N ASN A 146 -4.87 5.98 -19.43
CA ASN A 146 -4.79 4.79 -18.59
C ASN A 146 -3.91 4.98 -17.33
N THR A 147 -3.89 6.21 -16.78
CA THR A 147 -3.16 6.52 -15.55
C THR A 147 -4.14 6.81 -14.43
N ILE A 148 -4.02 6.14 -13.29
CA ILE A 148 -4.91 6.32 -12.14
C ILE A 148 -4.11 6.54 -10.85
N GLU A 149 -4.60 7.44 -10.02
CA GLU A 149 -4.03 7.70 -8.69
C GLU A 149 -4.49 6.64 -7.70
N ALA A 150 -3.59 6.24 -6.81
CA ALA A 150 -3.80 5.17 -5.83
C ALA A 150 -5.06 5.38 -4.98
N PHE A 151 -5.34 6.60 -4.54
CA PHE A 151 -6.51 6.93 -3.71
C PHE A 151 -7.86 6.72 -4.42
N ARG A 152 -7.89 6.53 -5.75
CA ARG A 152 -9.10 6.24 -6.54
C ARG A 152 -9.37 4.76 -6.71
N ILE A 153 -8.53 3.91 -6.17
CA ILE A 153 -8.61 2.45 -6.27
C ILE A 153 -9.23 1.91 -4.99
N ALA A 154 -10.32 1.19 -5.11
CA ALA A 154 -10.97 0.53 -3.98
C ALA A 154 -10.19 -0.71 -3.54
N ASP A 155 -10.21 -1.01 -2.25
CA ASP A 155 -9.50 -2.16 -1.64
C ASP A 155 -8.01 -2.21 -2.03
N LEU A 156 -7.38 -1.04 -2.16
CA LEU A 156 -6.00 -0.94 -2.58
C LEU A 156 -5.06 -1.57 -1.55
N GLN A 157 -4.26 -2.52 -2.01
CA GLN A 157 -3.18 -3.11 -1.25
C GLN A 157 -1.85 -2.79 -1.92
N ILE A 158 -0.96 -2.15 -1.17
CA ILE A 158 0.39 -1.86 -1.61
C ILE A 158 1.34 -2.63 -0.72
N SER A 159 2.16 -3.50 -1.31
CA SER A 159 3.24 -4.20 -0.61
C SER A 159 4.58 -3.73 -1.14
N TYR A 160 5.43 -3.28 -0.24
CA TYR A 160 6.80 -2.91 -0.52
C TYR A 160 7.75 -3.89 0.19
N LYS A 161 8.54 -4.59 -0.58
CA LYS A 161 9.57 -5.52 -0.07
C LYS A 161 10.92 -5.13 -0.64
N GLY A 162 11.82 -4.69 0.23
CA GLY A 162 13.22 -4.44 -0.08
C GLY A 162 14.10 -5.18 0.92
N LYS A 163 15.20 -5.75 0.47
CA LYS A 163 16.28 -6.23 1.35
C LYS A 163 17.31 -5.12 1.42
N GLY A 164 17.16 -4.21 2.39
CA GLY A 164 18.14 -3.15 2.63
C GLY A 164 19.03 -3.46 3.83
N VAL A 165 20.23 -2.94 3.82
CA VAL A 165 21.27 -3.04 4.90
C VAL A 165 20.73 -2.58 6.27
N ALA A 166 19.67 -1.75 6.27
CA ALA A 166 19.01 -1.29 7.49
C ALA A 166 18.36 -2.41 8.32
N THR A 167 18.04 -3.55 7.70
CA THR A 167 17.42 -4.70 8.40
C THR A 167 18.47 -5.53 9.17
N GLU A 168 19.74 -5.47 8.80
CA GLU A 168 20.81 -6.18 9.50
C GLU A 168 21.36 -5.40 10.71
N GLY A 169 21.34 -4.07 10.65
CA GLY A 169 21.81 -3.20 11.75
C GLY A 169 20.93 -3.23 13.01
N SER A 170 19.69 -3.71 12.94
CA SER A 170 18.77 -3.79 14.08
C SER A 170 18.83 -5.11 14.84
N ARG A 171 19.65 -6.07 14.42
CA ARG A 171 19.84 -7.32 15.17
C ARG A 171 20.86 -7.07 16.29
N PRO A 172 20.52 -7.32 17.56
CA PRO A 172 21.50 -7.20 18.65
C PRO A 172 22.68 -8.12 18.35
N GLY A 173 23.89 -7.55 18.43
CA GLY A 173 25.11 -8.26 18.13
C GLY A 173 25.23 -9.58 18.92
N PHE A 174 25.94 -10.55 18.35
CA PHE A 174 26.12 -11.87 18.92
C PHE A 174 26.56 -11.82 20.39
N PHE A 175 27.41 -10.87 20.76
CA PHE A 175 27.88 -10.68 22.13
C PHE A 175 26.76 -10.30 23.12
N LEU A 176 25.82 -9.45 22.71
CA LEU A 176 24.66 -9.09 23.55
C LEU A 176 23.71 -10.28 23.76
N ARG A 177 23.59 -11.16 22.79
CA ARG A 177 22.81 -12.40 22.94
C ARG A 177 23.46 -13.38 23.90
N LEU A 178 24.79 -13.47 23.88
CA LEU A 178 25.54 -14.34 24.77
C LEU A 178 25.44 -13.86 26.24
N VAL A 179 25.52 -12.56 26.46
CA VAL A 179 25.38 -11.97 27.80
C VAL A 179 23.97 -12.18 28.34
N ASN A 180 22.91 -11.95 27.55
CA ASN A 180 21.52 -12.19 27.97
C ASN A 180 21.16 -13.68 28.16
N TRP A 181 21.97 -14.62 27.66
CA TRP A 181 21.78 -16.03 27.90
C TRP A 181 22.51 -16.48 29.18
N LEU A 182 23.56 -15.78 29.60
CA LEU A 182 24.39 -16.13 30.74
C LEU A 182 23.90 -15.51 32.08
N PHE A 183 23.11 -14.42 32.00
CA PHE A 183 22.49 -13.73 33.12
C PHE A 183 20.96 -13.62 32.94
#